data_74a70c862c458cdd71a008a853088f0f
#
_entry.id   74a70c862c458cdd71a008a853088f0f
#
_cell.length_a   1.000
_cell.length_b   1.000
_cell.length_c   1.000
_cell.angle_alpha   90.00
_cell.angle_beta   90.00
_cell.angle_gamma   90.00
#
_symmetry.space_group_name_H-M   'P 1'
#
loop_
_entity.id
_entity.type
_entity.pdbx_description
1 polymer ?
#
loop_
_entity_poly.entity_id
_entity_poly.type
_entity_poly.pdbx_seq_one_letter_code
_entity_poly.pdbx_strand_id
1 'polypeptide(L)'
;MVEIRLTNTKTRRKEDFQPLDPQNVRLYLCGPTVYDRAHLGNARPVVVIDVLVRLLRHVYGPEHVTYVRNFTDVDDKINAAALARKEAGAPGTLEELIRQRTAETIGWYHADMDALGAARPDHEPRATDYIDQMQRMIGQLIESGHAYARDGHVLFRVRSYADYGKLSGRSVDDMIAGARVEVAPFKEDPMDFVLWKPSDGDLPGWDSPWGRGRPGWHIECSAMSYELLGESFDIHAGGIDLQFPHHENEIAQSCCAHPHGQFARVWLHNEMLQVEGRKMSKSLGNFFTVRDLLDQGIPGEVIRFVLLSTHYRKPMDWTAEKAREAEASLRKWRGLVAGIDPAPSPAPAVIAALADDLNTAGAIAALHELAGQGDAAGLLASAQLLGLLGEELGDWARGPDLSVLAARMESLRAEAKAQKDFSAVDALKRQLAEAGVEIRMTKDGTELLPGAGFDPARLPQ
;
A
#
# COMPACT_ATOMS: atom_id res chain seq x y z
N MET A 1 10.73 -7.01 26.23
CA MET A 1 9.95 -6.20 25.27
C MET A 1 10.73 -6.20 23.96
N VAL A 2 10.09 -6.34 22.83
CA VAL A 2 10.77 -6.32 21.53
C VAL A 2 11.24 -4.89 21.25
N GLU A 3 12.54 -4.71 20.96
CA GLU A 3 13.09 -3.42 20.56
C GLU A 3 12.91 -3.25 19.05
N ILE A 4 12.09 -2.27 18.66
CA ILE A 4 11.86 -1.95 17.25
C ILE A 4 12.86 -0.86 16.84
N ARG A 5 13.56 -1.07 15.73
CA ARG A 5 14.43 -0.08 15.11
C ARG A 5 13.90 0.28 13.73
N LEU A 6 13.84 1.57 13.44
CA LEU A 6 13.36 2.09 12.17
C LEU A 6 14.36 3.07 11.57
N THR A 7 14.54 3.01 10.27
CA THR A 7 15.35 4.03 9.59
C THR A 7 14.51 5.27 9.36
N ASN A 8 14.89 6.34 10.06
CA ASN A 8 14.25 7.63 9.96
C ASN A 8 14.83 8.45 8.81
N THR A 9 14.02 8.76 7.80
CA THR A 9 14.46 9.56 6.64
C THR A 9 14.98 10.95 7.06
N LYS A 10 14.39 11.56 8.09
CA LYS A 10 14.78 12.89 8.57
C LYS A 10 16.21 12.92 9.12
N THR A 11 16.60 11.89 9.86
CA THR A 11 17.94 11.78 10.47
C THR A 11 18.91 10.96 9.61
N ARG A 12 18.38 10.17 8.65
CA ARG A 12 19.12 9.22 7.79
C ARG A 12 19.82 8.12 8.59
N ARG A 13 19.29 7.78 9.75
CA ARG A 13 19.84 6.78 10.67
C ARG A 13 18.77 5.74 11.02
N LYS A 14 19.21 4.53 11.30
CA LYS A 14 18.41 3.52 11.96
C LYS A 14 18.45 3.81 13.45
N GLU A 15 17.29 4.04 14.04
CA GLU A 15 17.12 4.49 15.41
C GLU A 15 16.19 3.55 16.16
N ASP A 16 16.37 3.44 17.47
CA ASP A 16 15.43 2.73 18.34
C ASP A 16 14.12 3.50 18.39
N PHE A 17 13.03 2.81 18.06
CA PHE A 17 11.71 3.40 18.08
C PHE A 17 11.18 3.46 19.51
N GLN A 18 10.93 4.67 19.99
CA GLN A 18 10.31 4.93 21.28
C GLN A 18 9.06 5.78 21.02
N PRO A 19 7.83 5.26 21.23
CA PRO A 19 6.63 6.05 21.01
C PRO A 19 6.53 7.21 22.01
N LEU A 20 5.84 8.28 21.59
CA LEU A 20 5.52 9.41 22.47
C LEU A 20 4.66 8.96 23.65
N ASP A 21 3.72 8.07 23.37
CA ASP A 21 2.86 7.43 24.34
C ASP A 21 2.71 5.94 23.97
N PRO A 22 3.24 4.99 24.79
CA PRO A 22 3.08 3.57 24.51
C PRO A 22 1.63 3.07 24.56
N GLN A 23 0.71 3.83 25.16
CA GLN A 23 -0.71 3.54 25.19
C GLN A 23 -1.47 4.12 23.99
N ASN A 24 -0.78 4.90 23.13
CA ASN A 24 -1.36 5.48 21.92
C ASN A 24 -0.27 5.79 20.89
N VAL A 25 0.26 4.77 20.26
CA VAL A 25 1.22 4.89 19.13
C VAL A 25 0.47 5.37 17.90
N ARG A 26 0.86 6.52 17.35
CA ARG A 26 0.13 7.21 16.28
C ARG A 26 0.90 7.23 14.97
N LEU A 27 0.25 6.76 13.91
CA LEU A 27 0.84 6.63 12.58
C LEU A 27 -0.07 7.26 11.53
N TYR A 28 0.52 8.07 10.64
CA TYR A 28 -0.13 8.63 9.46
C TYR A 28 0.53 8.13 8.19
N LEU A 29 -0.25 7.63 7.25
CA LEU A 29 0.19 7.29 5.90
C LEU A 29 -0.51 8.20 4.90
N CYS A 30 0.24 8.95 4.10
CA CYS A 30 -0.34 9.69 2.98
C CYS A 30 -1.00 8.73 2.00
N GLY A 31 -2.31 8.90 1.85
CA GLY A 31 -3.16 8.09 0.98
C GLY A 31 -3.19 8.59 -0.47
N PRO A 32 -3.93 7.93 -1.34
CA PRO A 32 -3.98 8.25 -2.76
C PRO A 32 -4.86 9.45 -3.08
N THR A 33 -4.56 10.13 -4.19
CA THR A 33 -5.51 10.99 -4.88
C THR A 33 -6.48 10.10 -5.67
N VAL A 34 -7.78 10.24 -5.40
CA VAL A 34 -8.82 9.30 -5.88
C VAL A 34 -9.38 9.67 -7.24
N TYR A 35 -8.53 9.75 -8.26
CA TYR A 35 -8.92 10.02 -9.65
C TYR A 35 -8.93 8.77 -10.53
N ASP A 36 -8.17 7.73 -10.20
CA ASP A 36 -8.02 6.49 -10.98
C ASP A 36 -7.71 5.30 -10.06
N ARG A 37 -7.71 4.07 -10.60
CA ARG A 37 -7.35 2.86 -9.86
C ARG A 37 -5.92 2.92 -9.32
N ALA A 38 -5.72 2.29 -8.16
CA ALA A 38 -4.40 2.15 -7.56
C ALA A 38 -3.47 1.30 -8.42
N HIS A 39 -2.32 1.85 -8.80
CA HIS A 39 -1.24 1.06 -9.39
C HIS A 39 -0.39 0.40 -8.32
N LEU A 40 0.44 -0.59 -8.70
CA LEU A 40 1.29 -1.33 -7.74
C LEU A 40 2.16 -0.42 -6.88
N GLY A 41 2.62 0.73 -7.40
CA GLY A 41 3.39 1.71 -6.64
C GLY A 41 2.58 2.38 -5.51
N ASN A 42 1.25 2.52 -5.65
CA ASN A 42 0.38 3.01 -4.58
C ASN A 42 0.08 1.90 -3.55
N ALA A 43 0.03 0.65 -3.97
CA ALA A 43 -0.24 -0.48 -3.09
C ALA A 43 0.96 -0.81 -2.18
N ARG A 44 2.19 -0.62 -2.67
CA ARG A 44 3.41 -0.97 -1.92
C ARG A 44 3.49 -0.30 -0.54
N PRO A 45 3.36 1.05 -0.41
CA PRO A 45 3.39 1.70 0.92
C PRO A 45 2.28 1.18 1.83
N VAL A 46 1.08 0.90 1.30
CA VAL A 46 -0.03 0.36 2.09
C VAL A 46 0.32 -1.01 2.67
N VAL A 47 0.85 -1.92 1.86
CA VAL A 47 1.24 -3.27 2.29
C VAL A 47 2.40 -3.23 3.29
N VAL A 48 3.40 -2.38 3.07
CA VAL A 48 4.55 -2.22 3.99
C VAL A 48 4.10 -1.65 5.34
N ILE A 49 3.26 -0.62 5.32
CA ILE A 49 2.77 0.02 6.55
C ILE A 49 1.77 -0.89 7.28
N ASP A 50 0.97 -1.69 6.57
CA ASP A 50 0.13 -2.71 7.20
C ASP A 50 0.95 -3.71 8.02
N VAL A 51 2.12 -4.14 7.53
CA VAL A 51 3.03 -4.99 8.31
C VAL A 51 3.58 -4.25 9.55
N LEU A 52 3.93 -2.96 9.41
CA LEU A 52 4.36 -2.16 10.55
C LEU A 52 3.24 -2.02 11.61
N VAL A 53 2.02 -1.73 11.18
CA VAL A 53 0.86 -1.62 12.08
C VAL A 53 0.60 -2.94 12.80
N ARG A 54 0.69 -4.09 12.11
CA ARG A 54 0.56 -5.42 12.73
C ARG A 54 1.66 -5.66 13.75
N LEU A 55 2.92 -5.29 13.45
CA LEU A 55 4.03 -5.39 14.40
C LEU A 55 3.82 -4.47 15.62
N LEU A 56 3.43 -3.22 15.42
CA LEU A 56 3.15 -2.27 16.51
C LEU A 56 2.01 -2.78 17.39
N ARG A 57 0.91 -3.28 16.81
CA ARG A 57 -0.20 -3.87 17.54
C ARG A 57 0.20 -5.14 18.30
N HIS A 58 1.11 -5.93 17.75
CA HIS A 58 1.65 -7.10 18.46
C HIS A 58 2.49 -6.70 19.67
N VAL A 59 3.28 -5.61 19.58
CA VAL A 59 4.20 -5.18 20.64
C VAL A 59 3.52 -4.33 21.72
N TYR A 60 2.65 -3.40 21.31
CA TYR A 60 2.03 -2.42 22.22
C TYR A 60 0.57 -2.75 22.59
N GLY A 61 -0.06 -3.67 21.87
CA GLY A 61 -1.48 -4.01 21.98
C GLY A 61 -2.33 -3.39 20.86
N PRO A 62 -3.36 -4.10 20.38
CA PRO A 62 -4.18 -3.66 19.24
C PRO A 62 -4.92 -2.34 19.50
N GLU A 63 -5.36 -2.10 20.73
CA GLU A 63 -6.05 -0.86 21.12
C GLU A 63 -5.11 0.34 21.33
N HIS A 64 -3.80 0.13 21.34
CA HIS A 64 -2.80 1.16 21.62
C HIS A 64 -2.12 1.70 20.35
N VAL A 65 -2.67 1.42 19.17
CA VAL A 65 -2.12 1.90 17.91
C VAL A 65 -3.23 2.55 17.09
N THR A 66 -3.06 3.83 16.81
CA THR A 66 -3.95 4.61 15.94
C THR A 66 -3.29 4.77 14.57
N TYR A 67 -3.92 4.21 13.54
CA TYR A 67 -3.48 4.28 12.16
C TYR A 67 -4.45 5.14 11.33
N VAL A 68 -3.91 6.18 10.71
CA VAL A 68 -4.64 7.10 9.82
C VAL A 68 -4.10 7.01 8.41
N ARG A 69 -4.99 6.94 7.42
CA ARG A 69 -4.66 7.04 5.99
C ARG A 69 -5.75 7.85 5.28
N ASN A 70 -5.37 8.96 4.67
CA ASN A 70 -6.33 9.86 4.05
C ASN A 70 -6.71 9.49 2.62
N PHE A 71 -7.74 10.17 2.11
CA PHE A 71 -8.03 10.30 0.70
C PHE A 71 -7.97 11.77 0.28
N THR A 72 -7.21 12.07 -0.78
CA THR A 72 -7.27 13.33 -1.49
C THR A 72 -8.38 13.22 -2.52
N ASP A 73 -9.54 13.78 -2.20
CA ASP A 73 -10.76 13.75 -3.01
C ASP A 73 -11.11 15.12 -3.66
N VAL A 74 -10.16 16.05 -3.61
CA VAL A 74 -10.19 17.33 -4.33
C VAL A 74 -8.84 17.55 -5.04
N ASP A 75 -8.85 17.52 -6.36
CA ASP A 75 -7.62 17.67 -7.19
C ASP A 75 -8.00 18.00 -8.63
N ASP A 76 -7.12 18.69 -9.35
CA ASP A 76 -7.35 19.06 -10.76
C ASP A 76 -7.53 17.85 -11.68
N LYS A 77 -6.91 16.69 -11.37
CA LYS A 77 -7.09 15.45 -12.12
C LYS A 77 -8.47 14.85 -11.93
N ILE A 78 -9.03 14.97 -10.71
CA ILE A 78 -10.42 14.55 -10.42
C ILE A 78 -11.38 15.40 -11.23
N ASN A 79 -11.16 16.73 -11.21
CA ASN A 79 -11.98 17.69 -11.96
C ASN A 79 -11.92 17.39 -13.48
N ALA A 80 -10.74 17.16 -14.03
CA ALA A 80 -10.54 16.82 -15.44
C ALA A 80 -11.24 15.51 -15.82
N ALA A 81 -11.16 14.47 -14.97
CA ALA A 81 -11.82 13.20 -15.21
C ALA A 81 -13.37 13.34 -15.20
N ALA A 82 -13.92 14.14 -14.29
CA ALA A 82 -15.35 14.39 -14.23
C ALA A 82 -15.82 15.26 -15.42
N LEU A 83 -15.03 16.26 -15.83
CA LEU A 83 -15.32 17.09 -17.00
C LEU A 83 -15.38 16.23 -18.29
N ALA A 84 -14.42 15.36 -18.49
CA ALA A 84 -14.41 14.44 -19.62
C ALA A 84 -15.67 13.53 -19.65
N ARG A 85 -16.16 13.07 -18.49
CA ARG A 85 -17.43 12.33 -18.40
C ARG A 85 -18.63 13.20 -18.79
N LYS A 86 -18.66 14.47 -18.35
CA LYS A 86 -19.72 15.42 -18.70
C LYS A 86 -19.73 15.69 -20.20
N GLU A 87 -18.59 15.92 -20.81
CA GLU A 87 -18.43 16.12 -22.27
C GLU A 87 -18.85 14.90 -23.08
N ALA A 88 -18.64 13.69 -22.51
CA ALA A 88 -19.12 12.43 -23.11
C ALA A 88 -20.63 12.20 -22.92
N GLY A 89 -21.37 13.16 -22.34
CA GLY A 89 -22.82 13.12 -22.21
C GLY A 89 -23.33 12.48 -20.90
N ALA A 90 -22.49 12.28 -19.89
CA ALA A 90 -22.96 11.78 -18.59
C ALA A 90 -23.95 12.81 -17.96
N PRO A 91 -25.09 12.34 -17.43
CA PRO A 91 -26.08 13.22 -16.80
C PRO A 91 -25.57 13.75 -15.44
N GLY A 92 -26.05 14.95 -15.07
CA GLY A 92 -25.74 15.58 -13.79
C GLY A 92 -24.84 16.81 -13.89
N THR A 93 -24.67 17.49 -12.77
CA THR A 93 -23.74 18.62 -12.64
C THR A 93 -22.30 18.12 -12.55
N LEU A 94 -21.33 19.01 -12.81
CA LEU A 94 -19.91 18.65 -12.66
C LEU A 94 -19.59 18.19 -11.23
N GLU A 95 -20.15 18.87 -10.23
CA GLU A 95 -19.98 18.51 -8.82
C GLU A 95 -20.56 17.13 -8.48
N GLU A 96 -21.71 16.75 -9.03
CA GLU A 96 -22.28 15.41 -8.87
C GLU A 96 -21.37 14.34 -9.52
N LEU A 97 -20.84 14.62 -10.71
CA LEU A 97 -19.91 13.71 -11.40
C LEU A 97 -18.57 13.56 -10.65
N ILE A 98 -18.08 14.63 -10.01
CA ILE A 98 -16.92 14.59 -9.14
C ILE A 98 -17.20 13.69 -7.93
N ARG A 99 -18.30 13.90 -7.22
CA ARG A 99 -18.69 13.06 -6.06
C ARG A 99 -18.87 11.60 -6.44
N GLN A 100 -19.50 11.32 -7.57
CA GLN A 100 -19.64 9.96 -8.08
C GLN A 100 -18.28 9.34 -8.39
N ARG A 101 -17.40 10.08 -9.07
CA ARG A 101 -16.06 9.59 -9.42
C ARG A 101 -15.21 9.28 -8.20
N THR A 102 -15.18 10.16 -7.21
CA THR A 102 -14.42 9.95 -5.98
C THR A 102 -14.94 8.77 -5.18
N ALA A 103 -16.26 8.64 -5.02
CA ALA A 103 -16.88 7.50 -4.34
C ALA A 103 -16.58 6.16 -5.05
N GLU A 104 -16.70 6.12 -6.37
CA GLU A 104 -16.38 4.97 -7.21
C GLU A 104 -14.89 4.56 -7.06
N THR A 105 -13.98 5.53 -7.15
CA THR A 105 -12.54 5.29 -7.04
C THR A 105 -12.13 4.83 -5.64
N ILE A 106 -12.72 5.39 -4.58
CA ILE A 106 -12.52 4.93 -3.20
C ILE A 106 -13.00 3.49 -3.06
N GLY A 107 -14.17 3.14 -3.63
CA GLY A 107 -14.66 1.77 -3.64
C GLY A 107 -13.71 0.80 -4.35
N TRP A 108 -13.16 1.18 -5.49
CA TRP A 108 -12.14 0.39 -6.18
C TRP A 108 -10.85 0.23 -5.37
N TYR A 109 -10.38 1.32 -4.78
CA TYR A 109 -9.19 1.30 -3.93
C TYR A 109 -9.37 0.35 -2.74
N HIS A 110 -10.51 0.42 -2.10
CA HIS A 110 -10.85 -0.49 -1.01
C HIS A 110 -10.85 -1.95 -1.47
N ALA A 111 -11.53 -2.27 -2.57
CA ALA A 111 -11.59 -3.65 -3.09
C ALA A 111 -10.19 -4.17 -3.46
N ASP A 112 -9.35 -3.31 -4.06
CA ASP A 112 -7.98 -3.67 -4.43
C ASP A 112 -7.10 -3.92 -3.18
N MET A 113 -7.20 -3.07 -2.14
CA MET A 113 -6.42 -3.23 -0.90
C MET A 113 -6.91 -4.41 -0.05
N ASP A 114 -8.22 -4.66 -0.01
CA ASP A 114 -8.81 -5.83 0.67
C ASP A 114 -8.33 -7.13 0.01
N ALA A 115 -8.27 -7.18 -1.33
CA ALA A 115 -7.73 -8.33 -2.05
C ALA A 115 -6.26 -8.61 -1.71
N LEU A 116 -5.49 -7.58 -1.35
CA LEU A 116 -4.11 -7.70 -0.86
C LEU A 116 -4.04 -8.05 0.64
N GLY A 117 -5.15 -8.21 1.34
CA GLY A 117 -5.18 -8.46 2.79
C GLY A 117 -4.67 -7.31 3.64
N ALA A 118 -4.68 -6.08 3.11
CA ALA A 118 -4.31 -4.90 3.88
C ALA A 118 -5.45 -4.49 4.81
N ALA A 119 -5.17 -4.38 6.11
CA ALA A 119 -6.14 -3.95 7.10
C ALA A 119 -6.58 -2.51 6.86
N ARG A 120 -7.85 -2.23 7.15
CA ARG A 120 -8.36 -0.86 7.14
C ARG A 120 -7.69 -0.04 8.23
N PRO A 121 -7.37 1.23 7.99
CA PRO A 121 -6.94 2.12 9.06
C PRO A 121 -8.08 2.43 10.02
N ASP A 122 -7.74 2.93 11.21
CA ASP A 122 -8.73 3.35 12.19
C ASP A 122 -9.50 4.60 11.74
N HIS A 123 -8.81 5.48 10.98
CA HIS A 123 -9.42 6.66 10.36
C HIS A 123 -9.00 6.79 8.89
N GLU A 124 -9.99 7.05 8.02
CA GLU A 124 -9.80 7.36 6.60
C GLU A 124 -10.41 8.74 6.26
N PRO A 125 -9.79 9.84 6.71
CA PRO A 125 -10.31 11.19 6.47
C PRO A 125 -10.27 11.53 4.97
N ARG A 126 -11.29 12.26 4.50
CA ARG A 126 -11.32 12.85 3.16
C ARG A 126 -10.96 14.31 3.24
N ALA A 127 -10.19 14.81 2.30
CA ALA A 127 -9.77 16.21 2.28
C ALA A 127 -10.99 17.17 2.30
N THR A 128 -12.04 16.84 1.57
CA THR A 128 -13.27 17.67 1.50
C THR A 128 -14.04 17.77 2.82
N ASP A 129 -13.84 16.86 3.76
CA ASP A 129 -14.47 16.88 5.09
C ASP A 129 -13.68 17.76 6.10
N TYR A 130 -12.50 18.26 5.71
CA TYR A 130 -11.59 19.02 6.59
C TYR A 130 -11.29 20.45 6.10
N ILE A 131 -12.13 21.02 5.26
CA ILE A 131 -11.94 22.36 4.70
C ILE A 131 -11.83 23.43 5.78
N ASP A 132 -12.69 23.41 6.79
CA ASP A 132 -12.67 24.38 7.89
C ASP A 132 -11.36 24.27 8.71
N GLN A 133 -10.84 23.06 8.91
CA GLN A 133 -9.57 22.81 9.59
C GLN A 133 -8.40 23.37 8.79
N MET A 134 -8.40 23.16 7.48
CA MET A 134 -7.40 23.74 6.57
C MET A 134 -7.44 25.26 6.59
N GLN A 135 -8.62 25.85 6.51
CA GLN A 135 -8.77 27.33 6.55
C GLN A 135 -8.27 27.89 7.89
N ARG A 136 -8.57 27.22 9.03
CA ARG A 136 -8.03 27.63 10.34
C ARG A 136 -6.50 27.59 10.38
N MET A 137 -5.89 26.50 9.89
CA MET A 137 -4.42 26.37 9.87
C MET A 137 -3.80 27.42 8.94
N ILE A 138 -4.38 27.68 7.78
CA ILE A 138 -3.95 28.75 6.86
C ILE A 138 -4.03 30.12 7.54
N GLY A 139 -5.11 30.41 8.26
CA GLY A 139 -5.27 31.64 9.02
C GLY A 139 -4.16 31.83 10.06
N GLN A 140 -3.83 30.79 10.82
CA GLN A 140 -2.71 30.80 11.78
C GLN A 140 -1.36 31.06 11.11
N LEU A 141 -1.12 30.47 9.93
CA LEU A 141 0.10 30.70 9.16
C LEU A 141 0.22 32.15 8.64
N ILE A 142 -0.91 32.77 8.26
CA ILE A 142 -0.94 34.20 7.86
C ILE A 142 -0.67 35.09 9.07
N GLU A 143 -1.34 34.85 10.18
CA GLU A 143 -1.19 35.63 11.43
C GLU A 143 0.24 35.59 11.95
N SER A 144 0.90 34.42 11.84
CA SER A 144 2.31 34.25 12.24
C SER A 144 3.34 34.72 11.21
N GLY A 145 2.88 35.22 10.04
CA GLY A 145 3.77 35.73 8.98
C GLY A 145 4.40 34.66 8.09
N HIS A 146 4.01 33.41 8.22
CA HIS A 146 4.49 32.28 7.41
C HIS A 146 3.73 32.10 6.09
N ALA A 147 2.59 32.78 5.93
CA ALA A 147 1.82 32.78 4.69
C ALA A 147 1.34 34.18 4.34
N TYR A 148 0.90 34.37 3.10
CA TYR A 148 0.36 35.61 2.58
C TYR A 148 -0.73 35.37 1.54
N ALA A 149 -1.69 36.28 1.48
CA ALA A 149 -2.77 36.27 0.48
C ALA A 149 -2.45 37.25 -0.65
N ARG A 150 -2.62 36.81 -1.91
CA ARG A 150 -2.46 37.64 -3.10
C ARG A 150 -3.33 37.11 -4.25
N ASP A 151 -4.12 37.97 -4.85
CA ASP A 151 -4.95 37.67 -6.02
C ASP A 151 -5.83 36.41 -5.83
N GLY A 152 -6.46 36.28 -4.66
CA GLY A 152 -7.31 35.13 -4.31
C GLY A 152 -6.55 33.84 -3.97
N HIS A 153 -5.23 33.83 -4.07
CA HIS A 153 -4.36 32.74 -3.63
C HIS A 153 -3.86 33.00 -2.20
N VAL A 154 -3.59 31.92 -1.46
CA VAL A 154 -2.78 31.97 -0.26
C VAL A 154 -1.57 31.06 -0.47
N LEU A 155 -0.39 31.62 -0.17
CA LEU A 155 0.88 30.94 -0.37
C LEU A 155 1.66 30.85 0.96
N PHE A 156 2.34 29.70 1.15
CA PHE A 156 3.32 29.56 2.20
C PHE A 156 4.62 30.22 1.81
N ARG A 157 5.21 31.02 2.72
CA ARG A 157 6.47 31.72 2.53
C ARG A 157 7.63 30.81 2.93
N VAL A 158 8.21 30.06 1.96
CA VAL A 158 9.21 29.02 2.21
C VAL A 158 10.42 29.54 3.01
N ARG A 159 10.91 30.73 2.68
CA ARG A 159 12.07 31.32 3.38
C ARG A 159 11.79 31.75 4.83
N SER A 160 10.52 31.73 5.27
CA SER A 160 10.16 31.99 6.66
C SER A 160 10.40 30.78 7.58
N TYR A 161 10.58 29.58 7.03
CA TYR A 161 10.91 28.37 7.77
C TYR A 161 12.37 28.00 7.57
N ALA A 162 13.20 28.28 8.59
CA ALA A 162 14.67 28.14 8.52
C ALA A 162 15.12 26.67 8.27
N ASP A 163 14.30 25.69 8.66
CA ASP A 163 14.61 24.26 8.57
C ASP A 163 14.13 23.62 7.25
N TYR A 164 13.60 24.41 6.32
CA TYR A 164 13.12 23.89 5.02
C TYR A 164 14.24 23.22 4.24
N GLY A 165 13.97 22.02 3.75
CA GLY A 165 14.93 21.19 3.02
C GLY A 165 15.69 20.18 3.88
N LYS A 166 15.48 20.15 5.21
CA LYS A 166 16.17 19.17 6.09
C LYS A 166 15.72 17.73 5.86
N LEU A 167 14.46 17.48 5.53
CA LEU A 167 13.97 16.14 5.22
C LEU A 167 14.55 15.63 3.91
N SER A 168 14.49 16.44 2.85
CA SER A 168 14.99 16.08 1.53
C SER A 168 16.52 16.16 1.43
N GLY A 169 17.16 16.92 2.33
CA GLY A 169 18.60 17.20 2.32
C GLY A 169 19.03 18.14 1.21
N ARG A 170 18.12 19.01 0.77
CA ARG A 170 18.35 20.01 -0.28
C ARG A 170 18.27 21.42 0.30
N SER A 171 19.15 22.33 -0.13
CA SER A 171 18.97 23.74 0.19
C SER A 171 17.92 24.38 -0.72
N VAL A 172 17.26 25.43 -0.24
CA VAL A 172 16.29 26.21 -1.04
C VAL A 172 16.97 26.77 -2.31
N ASP A 173 18.20 27.25 -2.20
CA ASP A 173 18.91 27.84 -3.31
C ASP A 173 19.29 26.79 -4.38
N ASP A 174 19.66 25.56 -3.99
CA ASP A 174 19.88 24.44 -4.92
C ASP A 174 18.60 24.04 -5.65
N MET A 175 17.45 24.07 -4.95
CA MET A 175 16.16 23.79 -5.55
C MET A 175 15.77 24.83 -6.61
N ILE A 176 16.01 26.12 -6.33
CA ILE A 176 15.77 27.23 -7.28
C ILE A 176 16.70 27.09 -8.48
N ALA A 177 17.99 26.83 -8.27
CA ALA A 177 18.96 26.66 -9.35
C ALA A 177 18.62 25.47 -10.28
N GLY A 178 18.03 24.43 -9.76
CA GLY A 178 17.59 23.24 -10.51
C GLY A 178 16.22 23.38 -11.19
N ALA A 179 15.43 24.37 -10.82
CA ALA A 179 14.07 24.55 -11.33
C ALA A 179 14.03 25.49 -12.54
N ARG A 180 13.56 24.98 -13.68
CA ARG A 180 13.11 25.80 -14.82
C ARG A 180 11.65 26.21 -14.58
N VAL A 181 11.39 27.02 -13.54
CA VAL A 181 10.02 27.40 -13.18
C VAL A 181 9.76 28.83 -13.61
N GLU A 182 8.77 29.02 -14.46
CA GLU A 182 8.15 30.32 -14.67
C GLU A 182 7.46 30.73 -13.35
N VAL A 183 7.90 31.85 -12.78
CA VAL A 183 7.39 32.32 -11.49
C VAL A 183 6.03 32.96 -11.71
N ALA A 184 4.98 32.39 -11.15
CA ALA A 184 3.66 32.98 -11.21
C ALA A 184 3.65 34.38 -10.56
N PRO A 185 2.98 35.38 -11.16
CA PRO A 185 3.07 36.79 -10.74
C PRO A 185 2.57 37.05 -9.31
N PHE A 186 1.78 36.13 -8.75
CA PHE A 186 1.28 36.24 -7.37
C PHE A 186 2.27 35.68 -6.33
N LYS A 187 3.42 35.10 -6.72
CA LYS A 187 4.43 34.59 -5.79
C LYS A 187 5.45 35.66 -5.40
N GLU A 188 5.84 35.71 -4.11
CA GLU A 188 6.95 36.54 -3.62
C GLU A 188 8.31 35.84 -3.89
N ASP A 189 8.37 34.52 -3.75
CA ASP A 189 9.55 33.70 -4.02
C ASP A 189 9.14 32.51 -4.91
N PRO A 190 10.00 32.08 -5.87
CA PRO A 190 9.71 30.94 -6.74
C PRO A 190 9.35 29.66 -5.98
N MET A 191 9.91 29.47 -4.78
CA MET A 191 9.69 28.27 -3.95
C MET A 191 8.41 28.31 -3.15
N ASP A 192 7.75 29.47 -3.02
CA ASP A 192 6.49 29.56 -2.29
C ASP A 192 5.45 28.66 -2.93
N PHE A 193 4.69 27.94 -2.09
CA PHE A 193 3.72 26.98 -2.57
C PHE A 193 2.30 27.31 -2.10
N VAL A 194 1.33 26.84 -2.88
CA VAL A 194 -0.06 27.18 -2.71
C VAL A 194 -0.67 26.44 -1.51
N LEU A 195 -1.30 27.21 -0.61
CA LEU A 195 -2.15 26.71 0.48
C LEU A 195 -3.65 26.79 0.13
N TRP A 196 -4.04 27.82 -0.63
CA TRP A 196 -5.39 28.03 -1.11
C TRP A 196 -5.35 28.65 -2.51
N LYS A 197 -6.20 28.20 -3.42
CA LYS A 197 -6.29 28.74 -4.79
C LYS A 197 -7.74 29.00 -5.17
N PRO A 198 -8.04 30.05 -5.97
CA PRO A 198 -9.39 30.36 -6.40
C PRO A 198 -10.01 29.22 -7.20
N SER A 199 -11.33 29.08 -7.09
CA SER A 199 -12.12 28.16 -7.90
C SER A 199 -13.15 28.95 -8.69
N ASP A 200 -13.07 28.84 -10.02
CA ASP A 200 -13.96 29.51 -10.95
C ASP A 200 -15.17 28.64 -11.29
N GLY A 201 -16.30 29.30 -11.56
CA GLY A 201 -17.48 28.70 -12.14
C GLY A 201 -17.93 27.39 -11.51
N ASP A 202 -17.93 26.33 -12.31
CA ASP A 202 -18.43 25.00 -11.95
C ASP A 202 -17.42 24.15 -11.16
N LEU A 203 -16.18 24.63 -10.96
CA LEU A 203 -15.18 23.89 -10.19
C LEU A 203 -15.55 23.82 -8.70
N PRO A 204 -15.21 22.74 -8.00
CA PRO A 204 -15.37 22.66 -6.56
C PRO A 204 -14.71 23.84 -5.87
N GLY A 205 -15.39 24.41 -4.90
CA GLY A 205 -14.86 25.54 -4.15
C GLY A 205 -15.71 25.83 -2.94
N TRP A 206 -15.06 26.32 -1.92
CA TRP A 206 -15.63 26.67 -0.63
C TRP A 206 -15.41 28.14 -0.35
N ASP A 207 -16.35 28.77 0.35
CA ASP A 207 -16.17 30.14 0.81
C ASP A 207 -15.02 30.20 1.82
N SER A 208 -14.22 31.26 1.70
CA SER A 208 -13.10 31.50 2.60
C SER A 208 -12.88 32.99 2.80
N PRO A 209 -12.08 33.40 3.82
CA PRO A 209 -11.68 34.80 3.99
C PRO A 209 -10.93 35.40 2.78
N TRP A 210 -10.40 34.54 1.91
CA TRP A 210 -9.59 34.92 0.73
C TRP A 210 -10.37 34.84 -0.58
N GLY A 211 -11.66 34.55 -0.51
CA GLY A 211 -12.55 34.32 -1.62
C GLY A 211 -12.89 32.85 -1.83
N ARG A 212 -13.84 32.57 -2.74
CA ARG A 212 -14.23 31.22 -3.08
C ARG A 212 -13.06 30.46 -3.74
N GLY A 213 -12.68 29.31 -3.19
CA GLY A 213 -11.52 28.57 -3.64
C GLY A 213 -11.47 27.15 -3.11
N ARG A 214 -10.31 26.53 -3.26
CA ARG A 214 -9.99 25.17 -2.82
C ARG A 214 -8.60 25.08 -2.21
N PRO A 215 -8.33 24.08 -1.34
CA PRO A 215 -7.02 23.91 -0.73
C PRO A 215 -5.97 23.54 -1.77
N GLY A 216 -4.72 23.89 -1.47
CA GLY A 216 -3.54 23.28 -2.07
C GLY A 216 -3.34 21.87 -1.54
N TRP A 217 -2.66 21.02 -2.28
CA TRP A 217 -2.48 19.61 -1.94
C TRP A 217 -1.77 19.37 -0.59
N HIS A 218 -0.82 20.21 -0.23
CA HIS A 218 0.04 19.95 0.95
C HIS A 218 -0.63 20.26 2.28
N ILE A 219 -1.59 21.22 2.32
CA ILE A 219 -2.27 21.61 3.55
C ILE A 219 -3.24 20.52 4.04
N GLU A 220 -3.71 19.66 3.14
CA GLU A 220 -4.67 18.60 3.44
C GLU A 220 -4.15 17.67 4.54
N CYS A 221 -2.99 17.04 4.30
CA CYS A 221 -2.41 16.09 5.24
C CYS A 221 -1.97 16.77 6.55
N SER A 222 -1.47 18.02 6.51
CA SER A 222 -1.13 18.78 7.71
C SER A 222 -2.34 19.02 8.60
N ALA A 223 -3.46 19.46 8.02
CA ALA A 223 -4.68 19.72 8.80
C ALA A 223 -5.33 18.43 9.32
N MET A 224 -5.44 17.39 8.47
CA MET A 224 -6.04 16.11 8.86
C MET A 224 -5.22 15.40 9.94
N SER A 225 -3.89 15.38 9.82
CA SER A 225 -3.03 14.75 10.83
C SER A 225 -3.05 15.50 12.14
N TYR A 226 -3.07 16.84 12.12
CA TYR A 226 -3.20 17.64 13.35
C TYR A 226 -4.51 17.34 14.08
N GLU A 227 -5.62 17.34 13.37
CA GLU A 227 -6.95 17.12 13.96
C GLU A 227 -7.09 15.72 14.58
N LEU A 228 -6.53 14.69 13.93
CA LEU A 228 -6.68 13.29 14.33
C LEU A 228 -5.58 12.81 15.29
N LEU A 229 -4.37 13.33 15.15
CA LEU A 229 -3.19 12.84 15.88
C LEU A 229 -2.52 13.90 16.76
N GLY A 230 -2.96 15.16 16.69
CA GLY A 230 -2.40 16.28 17.45
C GLY A 230 -1.14 16.88 16.81
N GLU A 231 -0.54 17.83 17.50
CA GLU A 231 0.63 18.59 16.98
C GLU A 231 1.92 17.78 16.90
N SER A 232 1.98 16.63 17.58
CA SER A 232 3.11 15.70 17.55
C SER A 232 2.59 14.27 17.56
N PHE A 233 3.11 13.43 16.66
CA PHE A 233 2.81 12.01 16.59
C PHE A 233 4.05 11.18 16.20
N ASP A 234 3.93 9.85 16.20
CA ASP A 234 5.10 9.00 16.18
C ASP A 234 5.66 8.81 14.76
N ILE A 235 4.85 8.39 13.80
CA ILE A 235 5.33 7.96 12.49
C ILE A 235 4.52 8.61 11.37
N HIS A 236 5.22 9.21 10.40
CA HIS A 236 4.66 9.64 9.12
C HIS A 236 5.29 8.84 7.98
N ALA A 237 4.47 8.31 7.08
CA ALA A 237 4.93 7.41 6.03
C ALA A 237 4.37 7.75 4.64
N GLY A 238 5.08 7.31 3.59
CA GLY A 238 4.67 7.46 2.21
C GLY A 238 5.68 6.90 1.22
N GLY A 239 5.44 7.11 -0.07
CA GLY A 239 6.41 6.83 -1.13
C GLY A 239 7.58 7.82 -1.10
N ILE A 240 8.74 7.43 -1.61
CA ILE A 240 9.93 8.30 -1.67
C ILE A 240 9.67 9.55 -2.53
N ASP A 241 8.77 9.48 -3.48
CA ASP A 241 8.32 10.60 -4.31
C ASP A 241 7.56 11.67 -3.52
N LEU A 242 6.97 11.31 -2.36
CA LEU A 242 6.32 12.24 -1.45
C LEU A 242 7.31 12.98 -0.55
N GLN A 243 8.54 12.47 -0.37
CA GLN A 243 9.55 13.11 0.49
C GLN A 243 9.73 14.59 0.14
N PHE A 244 9.76 14.89 -1.16
CA PHE A 244 9.84 16.26 -1.69
C PHE A 244 8.99 16.39 -2.96
N PRO A 245 8.14 17.43 -3.07
CA PRO A 245 7.98 18.52 -2.09
C PRO A 245 6.95 18.26 -0.99
N HIS A 246 6.11 17.20 -1.07
CA HIS A 246 4.90 17.06 -0.27
C HIS A 246 5.18 17.01 1.25
N HIS A 247 5.95 16.05 1.73
CA HIS A 247 6.27 15.91 3.17
C HIS A 247 7.13 17.04 3.71
N GLU A 248 8.05 17.59 2.90
CA GLU A 248 8.81 18.79 3.29
C GLU A 248 7.88 19.98 3.53
N ASN A 249 6.87 20.17 2.66
CA ASN A 249 5.89 21.22 2.78
C ASN A 249 4.95 21.00 3.98
N GLU A 250 4.57 19.74 4.26
CA GLU A 250 3.79 19.42 5.46
C GLU A 250 4.53 19.74 6.75
N ILE A 251 5.84 19.44 6.83
CA ILE A 251 6.67 19.82 7.99
C ILE A 251 6.67 21.33 8.16
N ALA A 252 6.91 22.09 7.08
CA ALA A 252 6.94 23.53 7.16
C ALA A 252 5.60 24.11 7.63
N GLN A 253 4.49 23.66 7.08
CA GLN A 253 3.15 24.08 7.47
C GLN A 253 2.88 23.78 8.95
N SER A 254 3.08 22.52 9.34
CA SER A 254 2.71 22.03 10.67
C SER A 254 3.59 22.64 11.77
N CYS A 255 4.92 22.73 11.55
CA CYS A 255 5.82 23.31 12.55
C CYS A 255 5.66 24.84 12.68
N CYS A 256 5.25 25.53 11.60
CA CYS A 256 4.96 26.96 11.66
C CYS A 256 3.58 27.28 12.26
N ALA A 257 2.57 26.45 11.99
CA ALA A 257 1.25 26.60 12.60
C ALA A 257 1.23 26.20 14.07
N HIS A 258 2.04 25.21 14.46
CA HIS A 258 2.10 24.64 15.80
C HIS A 258 3.55 24.57 16.30
N PRO A 259 4.17 25.69 16.68
CA PRO A 259 5.61 25.79 16.96
C PRO A 259 6.05 25.03 18.23
N HIS A 260 5.14 24.55 19.05
CA HIS A 260 5.43 23.72 20.23
C HIS A 260 5.48 22.23 19.91
N GLY A 261 4.95 21.82 18.76
CA GLY A 261 4.96 20.46 18.26
C GLY A 261 6.19 20.12 17.41
N GLN A 262 6.42 18.82 17.22
CA GLN A 262 7.50 18.31 16.36
C GLN A 262 6.96 17.75 15.03
N PHE A 263 5.64 17.77 14.82
CA PHE A 263 4.92 17.07 13.79
C PHE A 263 5.20 15.56 13.87
N ALA A 264 5.84 14.90 12.90
CA ALA A 264 6.20 13.48 13.04
C ALA A 264 7.64 13.30 13.53
N ARG A 265 7.83 12.33 14.45
CA ARG A 265 9.16 11.98 14.99
C ARG A 265 9.95 11.11 14.01
N VAL A 266 9.32 10.12 13.41
CA VAL A 266 9.93 9.16 12.48
C VAL A 266 9.28 9.29 11.11
N TRP A 267 10.11 9.41 10.08
CA TRP A 267 9.70 9.51 8.69
C TRP A 267 10.11 8.25 7.94
N LEU A 268 9.12 7.53 7.39
CA LEU A 268 9.35 6.32 6.63
C LEU A 268 8.98 6.52 5.15
N HIS A 269 9.94 6.24 4.28
CA HIS A 269 9.70 6.31 2.84
C HIS A 269 10.07 4.98 2.18
N ASN A 270 9.13 4.44 1.42
CA ASN A 270 9.40 3.28 0.60
C ASN A 270 9.88 3.68 -0.79
N GLU A 271 10.85 2.93 -1.30
CA GLU A 271 11.43 3.12 -2.62
C GLU A 271 10.46 2.78 -3.75
N MET A 272 10.81 3.26 -4.94
CA MET A 272 10.03 3.11 -6.16
C MET A 272 9.87 1.65 -6.58
N LEU A 273 8.86 1.41 -7.39
CA LEU A 273 8.58 0.12 -8.00
C LEU A 273 8.97 0.15 -9.48
N GLN A 274 9.59 -0.93 -9.93
CA GLN A 274 9.91 -1.21 -11.31
C GLN A 274 9.08 -2.40 -11.81
N VAL A 275 8.99 -2.56 -13.10
CA VAL A 275 8.35 -3.71 -13.75
C VAL A 275 9.28 -4.21 -14.85
N GLU A 276 9.69 -5.49 -14.73
CA GLU A 276 10.63 -6.15 -15.64
C GLU A 276 11.91 -5.29 -15.86
N GLY A 277 12.50 -4.82 -14.74
CA GLY A 277 13.73 -4.02 -14.72
C GLY A 277 13.61 -2.60 -15.24
N ARG A 278 12.40 -2.10 -15.52
CA ARG A 278 12.15 -0.78 -16.07
C ARG A 278 11.22 0.04 -15.17
N LYS A 279 11.39 1.36 -15.18
CA LYS A 279 10.45 2.27 -14.54
C LYS A 279 9.03 2.00 -15.08
N MET A 280 8.08 1.84 -14.17
CA MET A 280 6.68 1.67 -14.53
C MET A 280 6.13 2.96 -15.16
N SER A 281 5.59 2.88 -16.38
CA SER A 281 4.95 4.02 -17.04
C SER A 281 3.89 3.57 -18.06
N LYS A 282 2.86 4.41 -18.25
CA LYS A 282 1.79 4.15 -19.24
C LYS A 282 2.35 4.11 -20.67
N SER A 283 3.35 4.94 -20.98
CA SER A 283 3.96 5.02 -22.32
C SER A 283 4.78 3.77 -22.69
N LEU A 284 5.29 3.03 -21.71
CA LEU A 284 6.05 1.79 -21.92
C LEU A 284 5.15 0.55 -21.93
N GLY A 285 3.85 0.68 -21.67
CA GLY A 285 2.91 -0.44 -21.61
C GLY A 285 3.16 -1.42 -20.46
N ASN A 286 3.97 -1.03 -19.49
CA ASN A 286 4.31 -1.81 -18.29
C ASN A 286 3.68 -1.24 -17.01
N PHE A 287 2.60 -0.47 -17.15
CA PHE A 287 1.86 0.12 -16.05
C PHE A 287 0.74 -0.83 -15.62
N PHE A 288 0.87 -1.39 -14.43
CA PHE A 288 -0.13 -2.31 -13.87
C PHE A 288 -0.81 -1.69 -12.67
N THR A 289 -2.14 -1.69 -12.69
CA THR A 289 -2.95 -1.53 -11.50
C THR A 289 -3.00 -2.85 -10.72
N VAL A 290 -3.38 -2.81 -9.45
CA VAL A 290 -3.65 -4.03 -8.68
C VAL A 290 -4.73 -4.85 -9.37
N ARG A 291 -5.76 -4.19 -9.86
CA ARG A 291 -6.89 -4.82 -10.56
C ARG A 291 -6.44 -5.59 -11.82
N ASP A 292 -5.53 -5.02 -12.62
CA ASP A 292 -5.02 -5.69 -13.82
C ASP A 292 -4.37 -7.04 -13.50
N LEU A 293 -3.65 -7.14 -12.38
CA LEU A 293 -3.03 -8.39 -11.95
C LEU A 293 -4.07 -9.37 -11.41
N LEU A 294 -5.05 -8.90 -10.64
CA LEU A 294 -6.15 -9.72 -10.16
C LEU A 294 -6.97 -10.29 -11.32
N ASP A 295 -7.25 -9.48 -12.35
CA ASP A 295 -7.98 -9.89 -13.56
C ASP A 295 -7.19 -10.90 -14.43
N GLN A 296 -5.86 -10.88 -14.33
CA GLN A 296 -5.00 -11.91 -14.92
C GLN A 296 -4.99 -13.21 -14.11
N GLY A 297 -5.75 -13.29 -13.01
CA GLY A 297 -5.85 -14.47 -12.15
C GLY A 297 -4.74 -14.58 -11.12
N ILE A 298 -3.91 -13.54 -10.93
CA ILE A 298 -2.88 -13.54 -9.87
C ILE A 298 -3.55 -13.25 -8.54
N PRO A 299 -3.49 -14.18 -7.55
CA PRO A 299 -4.10 -13.95 -6.24
C PRO A 299 -3.51 -12.73 -5.53
N GLY A 300 -4.34 -11.97 -4.82
CA GLY A 300 -3.88 -10.78 -4.10
C GLY A 300 -2.80 -11.09 -3.06
N GLU A 301 -2.87 -12.25 -2.41
CA GLU A 301 -1.83 -12.73 -1.50
C GLU A 301 -0.46 -12.92 -2.19
N VAL A 302 -0.46 -13.39 -3.43
CA VAL A 302 0.76 -13.50 -4.25
C VAL A 302 1.33 -12.11 -4.54
N ILE A 303 0.47 -11.15 -4.90
CA ILE A 303 0.88 -9.75 -5.11
C ILE A 303 1.51 -9.20 -3.83
N ARG A 304 0.85 -9.38 -2.68
CA ARG A 304 1.36 -8.97 -1.37
C ARG A 304 2.72 -9.59 -1.07
N PHE A 305 2.88 -10.89 -1.26
CA PHE A 305 4.14 -11.59 -1.03
C PHE A 305 5.29 -10.98 -1.85
N VAL A 306 5.06 -10.75 -3.15
CA VAL A 306 6.08 -10.13 -4.02
C VAL A 306 6.43 -8.72 -3.55
N LEU A 307 5.43 -7.90 -3.16
CA LEU A 307 5.67 -6.56 -2.61
C LEU A 307 6.53 -6.58 -1.35
N LEU A 308 6.41 -7.62 -0.51
CA LEU A 308 7.18 -7.82 0.73
C LEU A 308 8.52 -8.53 0.52
N SER A 309 8.77 -9.15 -0.63
CA SER A 309 10.00 -9.89 -0.89
C SER A 309 11.26 -9.03 -0.98
N THR A 310 11.10 -7.73 -1.14
CA THR A 310 12.20 -6.76 -1.20
C THR A 310 12.04 -5.73 -0.08
N HIS A 311 13.11 -5.45 0.66
CA HIS A 311 13.12 -4.44 1.72
C HIS A 311 12.54 -3.12 1.21
N TYR A 312 11.66 -2.47 2.00
CA TYR A 312 10.89 -1.29 1.57
C TYR A 312 11.76 -0.11 1.09
N ARG A 313 12.98 0.03 1.60
CA ARG A 313 13.94 1.07 1.23
C ARG A 313 14.78 0.74 0.00
N LYS A 314 14.50 -0.35 -0.69
CA LYS A 314 15.14 -0.73 -1.95
C LYS A 314 14.13 -0.69 -3.09
N PRO A 315 14.55 -0.31 -4.30
CA PRO A 315 13.70 -0.45 -5.47
C PRO A 315 13.22 -1.91 -5.59
N MET A 316 11.92 -2.08 -5.80
CA MET A 316 11.31 -3.40 -5.97
C MET A 316 10.97 -3.59 -7.45
N ASP A 317 11.39 -4.72 -8.00
CA ASP A 317 11.07 -5.10 -9.37
C ASP A 317 9.98 -6.18 -9.37
N TRP A 318 8.84 -5.87 -9.94
CA TRP A 318 7.77 -6.82 -10.22
C TRP A 318 8.11 -7.62 -11.47
N THR A 319 8.16 -8.95 -11.36
CA THR A 319 8.32 -9.84 -12.50
C THR A 319 7.33 -11.01 -12.43
N ALA A 320 6.94 -11.54 -13.59
CA ALA A 320 6.09 -12.72 -13.66
C ALA A 320 6.76 -13.95 -13.02
N GLU A 321 8.09 -14.03 -13.01
CA GLU A 321 8.84 -15.09 -12.36
C GLU A 321 8.67 -15.04 -10.84
N LYS A 322 8.88 -13.87 -10.23
CA LYS A 322 8.67 -13.69 -8.78
C LYS A 322 7.23 -14.01 -8.36
N ALA A 323 6.24 -13.66 -9.18
CA ALA A 323 4.86 -13.99 -8.90
C ALA A 323 4.64 -15.52 -8.88
N ARG A 324 5.21 -16.26 -9.84
CA ARG A 324 5.12 -17.73 -9.88
C ARG A 324 5.84 -18.39 -8.69
N GLU A 325 7.02 -17.90 -8.31
CA GLU A 325 7.77 -18.41 -7.13
C GLU A 325 7.00 -18.14 -5.82
N ALA A 326 6.43 -16.93 -5.68
CA ALA A 326 5.59 -16.56 -4.55
C ALA A 326 4.34 -17.46 -4.47
N GLU A 327 3.67 -17.69 -5.59
CA GLU A 327 2.50 -18.56 -5.67
C GLU A 327 2.83 -20.00 -5.26
N ALA A 328 3.92 -20.56 -5.76
CA ALA A 328 4.35 -21.90 -5.40
C ALA A 328 4.66 -22.04 -3.90
N SER A 329 5.31 -21.02 -3.31
CA SER A 329 5.59 -20.96 -1.87
C SER A 329 4.32 -20.93 -1.05
N LEU A 330 3.40 -20.02 -1.40
CA LEU A 330 2.13 -19.84 -0.69
C LEU A 330 1.21 -21.07 -0.80
N ARG A 331 1.13 -21.71 -1.96
CA ARG A 331 0.37 -22.97 -2.14
C ARG A 331 0.91 -24.05 -1.21
N LYS A 332 2.24 -24.21 -1.13
CA LYS A 332 2.87 -25.15 -0.22
C LYS A 332 2.54 -24.83 1.24
N TRP A 333 2.65 -23.56 1.65
CA TRP A 333 2.38 -23.13 3.02
C TRP A 333 0.92 -23.32 3.39
N ARG A 334 -0.02 -22.93 2.52
CA ARG A 334 -1.46 -23.14 2.74
C ARG A 334 -1.81 -24.61 2.89
N GLY A 335 -1.14 -25.49 2.13
CA GLY A 335 -1.29 -26.94 2.33
C GLY A 335 -0.79 -27.43 3.69
N LEU A 336 0.34 -26.87 4.17
CA LEU A 336 0.91 -27.24 5.49
C LEU A 336 0.06 -26.79 6.67
N VAL A 337 -0.59 -25.61 6.57
CA VAL A 337 -1.37 -25.03 7.67
C VAL A 337 -2.87 -25.38 7.61
N ALA A 338 -3.30 -26.17 6.62
CA ALA A 338 -4.71 -26.52 6.46
C ALA A 338 -5.25 -27.26 7.69
N GLY A 339 -6.27 -26.68 8.35
CA GLY A 339 -6.87 -27.22 9.56
C GLY A 339 -6.00 -27.12 10.83
N ILE A 340 -4.96 -26.29 10.80
CA ILE A 340 -4.08 -26.03 11.94
C ILE A 340 -4.44 -24.70 12.59
N ASP A 341 -4.56 -24.69 13.90
CA ASP A 341 -4.66 -23.43 14.67
C ASP A 341 -3.30 -22.74 14.76
N PRO A 342 -3.26 -21.40 14.69
CA PRO A 342 -2.00 -20.66 14.83
C PRO A 342 -1.38 -20.84 16.21
N ALA A 343 -0.06 -20.83 16.29
CA ALA A 343 0.63 -20.77 17.58
C ALA A 343 0.24 -19.52 18.38
N PRO A 344 0.33 -19.53 19.71
CA PRO A 344 -0.05 -18.39 20.56
C PRO A 344 0.74 -17.11 20.28
N SER A 345 1.91 -17.22 19.65
CA SER A 345 2.76 -16.09 19.26
C SER A 345 3.53 -16.42 17.98
N PRO A 346 3.81 -15.43 17.12
CA PRO A 346 4.71 -15.58 16.01
C PRO A 346 6.12 -16.03 16.45
N ALA A 347 6.85 -16.69 15.57
CA ALA A 347 8.22 -17.13 15.85
C ALA A 347 9.16 -15.95 16.13
N PRO A 348 10.05 -16.06 17.15
CA PRO A 348 10.97 -14.99 17.52
C PRO A 348 11.83 -14.47 16.37
N ALA A 349 12.25 -15.35 15.46
CA ALA A 349 13.05 -14.98 14.29
C ALA A 349 12.29 -14.04 13.33
N VAL A 350 10.98 -14.26 13.14
CA VAL A 350 10.13 -13.40 12.31
C VAL A 350 9.93 -12.05 12.97
N ILE A 351 9.63 -12.03 14.28
CA ILE A 351 9.48 -10.79 15.05
C ILE A 351 10.78 -9.98 15.00
N ALA A 352 11.93 -10.62 15.23
CA ALA A 352 13.23 -9.95 15.20
C ALA A 352 13.56 -9.36 13.84
N ALA A 353 13.25 -10.07 12.74
CA ALA A 353 13.43 -9.54 11.39
C ALA A 353 12.55 -8.31 11.12
N LEU A 354 11.28 -8.34 11.50
CA LEU A 354 10.38 -7.22 11.32
C LEU A 354 10.74 -6.03 12.24
N ALA A 355 11.21 -6.29 13.45
CA ALA A 355 11.66 -5.27 14.39
C ALA A 355 12.96 -4.58 13.93
N ASP A 356 13.73 -5.17 13.03
CA ASP A 356 14.92 -4.59 12.45
C ASP A 356 14.65 -3.89 11.11
N ASP A 357 14.02 -2.73 11.17
CA ASP A 357 13.71 -1.86 10.03
C ASP A 357 12.78 -2.52 8.99
N LEU A 358 11.78 -3.27 9.45
CA LEU A 358 10.84 -3.99 8.60
C LEU A 358 11.56 -4.89 7.56
N ASN A 359 12.51 -5.68 7.99
CA ASN A 359 13.20 -6.64 7.12
C ASN A 359 12.25 -7.79 6.74
N THR A 360 11.27 -7.47 5.89
CA THR A 360 10.26 -8.43 5.43
C THR A 360 10.87 -9.58 4.63
N ALA A 361 11.95 -9.33 3.89
CA ALA A 361 12.68 -10.39 3.18
C ALA A 361 13.31 -11.41 4.16
N GLY A 362 13.89 -10.92 5.27
CA GLY A 362 14.39 -11.77 6.34
C GLY A 362 13.27 -12.53 7.06
N ALA A 363 12.12 -11.88 7.28
CA ALA A 363 10.94 -12.53 7.85
C ALA A 363 10.41 -13.64 6.93
N ILE A 364 10.33 -13.42 5.61
CA ILE A 364 9.94 -14.45 4.63
C ILE A 364 10.92 -15.62 4.64
N ALA A 365 12.24 -15.37 4.75
CA ALA A 365 13.22 -16.44 4.89
C ALA A 365 12.97 -17.29 6.13
N ALA A 366 12.65 -16.66 7.28
CA ALA A 366 12.29 -17.39 8.49
C ALA A 366 10.98 -18.19 8.34
N LEU A 367 10.00 -17.70 7.57
CA LEU A 367 8.79 -18.48 7.23
C LEU A 367 9.13 -19.73 6.40
N HIS A 368 10.07 -19.63 5.45
CA HIS A 368 10.56 -20.80 4.71
C HIS A 368 11.23 -21.85 5.62
N GLU A 369 11.97 -21.39 6.63
CA GLU A 369 12.59 -22.30 7.62
C GLU A 369 11.52 -23.02 8.45
N LEU A 370 10.51 -22.30 8.97
CA LEU A 370 9.38 -22.91 9.70
C LEU A 370 8.65 -23.96 8.85
N ALA A 371 8.38 -23.62 7.59
CA ALA A 371 7.76 -24.56 6.64
C ALA A 371 8.65 -25.79 6.37
N GLY A 372 9.97 -25.60 6.30
CA GLY A 372 10.96 -26.68 6.12
C GLY A 372 11.04 -27.60 7.34
N GLN A 373 10.86 -27.09 8.55
CA GLN A 373 10.83 -27.82 9.81
C GLN A 373 9.50 -28.53 10.08
N GLY A 374 8.43 -28.19 9.32
CA GLY A 374 7.09 -28.72 9.54
C GLY A 374 6.35 -28.05 10.71
N ASP A 375 6.84 -26.91 11.20
CA ASP A 375 6.15 -26.11 12.23
C ASP A 375 4.99 -25.33 11.63
N ALA A 376 3.86 -26.01 11.39
CA ALA A 376 2.69 -25.42 10.74
C ALA A 376 2.01 -24.35 11.60
N ALA A 377 1.93 -24.56 12.92
CA ALA A 377 1.32 -23.58 13.83
C ALA A 377 2.15 -22.29 13.95
N GLY A 378 3.48 -22.45 14.11
CA GLY A 378 4.41 -21.32 14.12
C GLY A 378 4.45 -20.57 12.77
N LEU A 379 4.40 -21.32 11.65
CA LEU A 379 4.30 -20.75 10.31
C LEU A 379 3.04 -19.91 10.18
N LEU A 380 1.88 -20.42 10.56
CA LEU A 380 0.59 -19.71 10.44
C LEU A 380 0.59 -18.42 11.26
N ALA A 381 0.92 -18.49 12.55
CA ALA A 381 0.97 -17.31 13.42
C ALA A 381 1.96 -16.24 12.90
N SER A 382 3.11 -16.69 12.39
CA SER A 382 4.15 -15.78 11.87
C SER A 382 3.78 -15.16 10.53
N ALA A 383 3.17 -15.93 9.62
CA ALA A 383 2.72 -15.44 8.33
C ALA A 383 1.58 -14.41 8.48
N GLN A 384 0.67 -14.61 9.43
CA GLN A 384 -0.39 -13.66 9.75
C GLN A 384 0.14 -12.30 10.23
N LEU A 385 1.31 -12.26 10.87
CA LEU A 385 1.96 -10.99 11.22
C LEU A 385 2.41 -10.22 9.97
N LEU A 386 2.70 -10.91 8.86
CA LEU A 386 2.96 -10.31 7.55
C LEU A 386 1.67 -10.12 6.73
N GLY A 387 0.49 -10.46 7.26
CA GLY A 387 -0.79 -10.44 6.54
C GLY A 387 -0.87 -11.48 5.43
N LEU A 388 -0.20 -12.63 5.62
CA LEU A 388 -0.24 -13.79 4.75
C LEU A 388 -0.99 -14.94 5.44
N LEU A 389 -1.50 -15.90 4.68
CA LEU A 389 -2.21 -17.08 5.14
C LEU A 389 -3.47 -16.79 5.98
N GLY A 390 -4.00 -15.57 5.91
CA GLY A 390 -5.25 -15.18 6.54
C GLY A 390 -6.46 -15.78 5.82
N GLU A 391 -7.55 -16.01 6.56
CA GLU A 391 -8.82 -16.51 6.00
C GLU A 391 -9.47 -15.47 5.07
N GLU A 392 -9.28 -14.19 5.35
CA GLU A 392 -9.77 -13.07 4.55
C GLU A 392 -9.24 -13.05 3.11
N LEU A 393 -8.11 -13.72 2.85
CA LEU A 393 -7.50 -13.85 1.52
C LEU A 393 -8.13 -14.96 0.68
N GLY A 394 -9.08 -15.70 1.24
CA GLY A 394 -9.84 -16.78 0.59
C GLY A 394 -9.03 -18.06 0.32
N ASP A 395 -9.70 -19.00 -0.28
CA ASP A 395 -9.21 -20.38 -0.52
C ASP A 395 -8.61 -20.55 -1.93
N TRP A 396 -8.04 -19.51 -2.50
CA TRP A 396 -7.51 -19.50 -3.87
C TRP A 396 -6.47 -20.62 -4.14
N ALA A 397 -5.80 -21.11 -3.10
CA ALA A 397 -4.81 -22.18 -3.21
C ALA A 397 -5.43 -23.59 -3.20
N ARG A 398 -6.66 -23.73 -2.76
CA ARG A 398 -7.42 -24.97 -2.95
C ARG A 398 -7.70 -25.12 -4.43
N GLY A 399 -6.99 -26.04 -5.05
CA GLY A 399 -7.38 -26.55 -6.37
C GLY A 399 -8.75 -27.20 -6.29
N PRO A 400 -9.41 -27.48 -7.43
CA PRO A 400 -10.59 -28.30 -7.43
C PRO A 400 -10.29 -29.62 -6.73
N ASP A 401 -11.30 -30.18 -6.09
CA ASP A 401 -11.16 -31.49 -5.46
C ASP A 401 -10.85 -32.56 -6.55
N LEU A 402 -9.59 -32.93 -6.60
CA LEU A 402 -9.09 -33.95 -7.53
C LEU A 402 -9.16 -35.36 -6.92
N SER A 403 -9.74 -35.53 -5.72
CA SER A 403 -9.83 -36.83 -5.02
C SER A 403 -10.52 -37.90 -5.84
N VAL A 404 -11.57 -37.55 -6.56
CA VAL A 404 -12.29 -38.47 -7.47
C VAL A 404 -11.38 -38.94 -8.59
N LEU A 405 -10.58 -38.02 -9.19
CA LEU A 405 -9.63 -38.38 -10.26
C LEU A 405 -8.44 -39.17 -9.69
N ALA A 406 -7.98 -38.87 -8.48
CA ALA A 406 -6.97 -39.64 -7.79
C ALA A 406 -7.46 -41.08 -7.49
N ALA A 407 -8.68 -41.24 -6.98
CA ALA A 407 -9.30 -42.55 -6.76
C ALA A 407 -9.46 -43.33 -8.07
N ARG A 408 -9.90 -42.65 -9.15
CA ARG A 408 -9.99 -43.25 -10.49
C ARG A 408 -8.62 -43.72 -10.98
N MET A 409 -7.57 -42.93 -10.78
CA MET A 409 -6.18 -43.29 -11.13
C MET A 409 -5.75 -44.57 -10.39
N GLU A 410 -6.04 -44.67 -9.08
CA GLU A 410 -5.70 -45.85 -8.28
C GLU A 410 -6.48 -47.10 -8.74
N SER A 411 -7.77 -46.99 -9.06
CA SER A 411 -8.56 -48.07 -9.61
C SER A 411 -7.98 -48.58 -10.93
N LEU A 412 -7.71 -47.68 -11.87
CA LEU A 412 -7.10 -48.03 -13.16
C LEU A 412 -5.72 -48.67 -13.00
N ARG A 413 -4.93 -48.25 -12.02
CA ARG A 413 -3.61 -48.88 -11.73
C ARG A 413 -3.75 -50.28 -11.17
N ALA A 414 -4.77 -50.53 -10.30
CA ALA A 414 -5.02 -51.86 -9.80
C ALA A 414 -5.44 -52.80 -10.92
N GLU A 415 -6.35 -52.36 -11.78
CA GLU A 415 -6.80 -53.12 -12.96
C GLU A 415 -5.65 -53.37 -13.94
N ALA A 416 -4.82 -52.35 -14.23
CA ALA A 416 -3.68 -52.46 -15.11
C ALA A 416 -2.67 -53.49 -14.63
N LYS A 417 -2.42 -53.56 -13.32
CA LYS A 417 -1.56 -54.62 -12.70
C LYS A 417 -2.11 -56.02 -12.89
N ALA A 418 -3.44 -56.17 -12.78
CA ALA A 418 -4.11 -57.47 -12.91
C ALA A 418 -4.13 -57.95 -14.41
N GLN A 419 -4.35 -57.01 -15.34
CA GLN A 419 -4.53 -57.30 -16.77
C GLN A 419 -3.21 -57.15 -17.56
N LYS A 420 -2.15 -56.60 -16.92
CA LYS A 420 -0.88 -56.23 -17.57
C LYS A 420 -1.03 -55.24 -18.75
N ASP A 421 -2.07 -54.42 -18.70
CA ASP A 421 -2.35 -53.36 -19.70
C ASP A 421 -2.45 -52.01 -18.99
N PHE A 422 -1.55 -51.11 -19.28
CA PHE A 422 -1.47 -49.76 -18.70
C PHE A 422 -2.05 -48.65 -19.60
N SER A 423 -2.66 -49.00 -20.71
CA SER A 423 -3.14 -48.02 -21.70
C SER A 423 -4.12 -47.00 -21.11
N ALA A 424 -5.05 -47.42 -20.24
CA ALA A 424 -6.01 -46.57 -19.60
C ALA A 424 -5.35 -45.60 -18.56
N VAL A 425 -4.33 -46.09 -17.81
CA VAL A 425 -3.54 -45.28 -16.90
C VAL A 425 -2.79 -44.19 -17.65
N ASP A 426 -2.15 -44.54 -18.76
CA ASP A 426 -1.38 -43.57 -19.57
C ASP A 426 -2.28 -42.55 -20.28
N ALA A 427 -3.48 -42.97 -20.66
CA ALA A 427 -4.48 -42.05 -21.21
C ALA A 427 -4.92 -41.00 -20.18
N LEU A 428 -5.24 -41.44 -18.94
CA LEU A 428 -5.64 -40.51 -17.87
C LEU A 428 -4.46 -39.59 -17.47
N LYS A 429 -3.22 -40.10 -17.39
CA LYS A 429 -2.04 -39.26 -17.12
C LYS A 429 -1.86 -38.16 -18.16
N ARG A 430 -2.08 -38.47 -19.43
CA ARG A 430 -1.96 -37.51 -20.52
C ARG A 430 -3.00 -36.41 -20.39
N GLN A 431 -4.28 -36.79 -20.17
CA GLN A 431 -5.38 -35.83 -19.95
C GLN A 431 -5.10 -34.90 -18.75
N LEU A 432 -4.62 -35.47 -17.64
CA LEU A 432 -4.25 -34.69 -16.45
C LEU A 432 -3.08 -33.73 -16.72
N ALA A 433 -2.06 -34.18 -17.46
CA ALA A 433 -0.93 -33.34 -17.85
C ALA A 433 -1.35 -32.22 -18.81
N GLU A 434 -2.27 -32.47 -19.76
CA GLU A 434 -2.86 -31.46 -20.66
C GLU A 434 -3.72 -30.42 -19.90
N ALA A 435 -4.29 -30.83 -18.77
CA ALA A 435 -5.00 -29.95 -17.84
C ALA A 435 -4.05 -29.22 -16.84
N GLY A 436 -2.73 -29.47 -16.92
CA GLY A 436 -1.75 -28.86 -16.03
C GLY A 436 -1.74 -29.48 -14.63
N VAL A 437 -2.19 -30.72 -14.45
CA VAL A 437 -2.15 -31.45 -13.18
C VAL A 437 -0.82 -32.18 -13.01
N GLU A 438 -0.13 -31.92 -11.90
CA GLU A 438 1.05 -32.70 -11.49
C GLU A 438 0.63 -33.99 -10.78
N ILE A 439 1.21 -35.13 -11.16
CA ILE A 439 0.93 -36.44 -10.60
C ILE A 439 2.12 -36.87 -9.75
N ARG A 440 1.90 -37.02 -8.44
CA ARG A 440 2.91 -37.53 -7.50
C ARG A 440 2.52 -38.91 -7.03
N MET A 441 3.45 -39.83 -7.16
CA MET A 441 3.30 -41.20 -6.66
C MET A 441 3.93 -41.30 -5.29
N THR A 442 3.09 -41.50 -4.26
CA THR A 442 3.52 -41.67 -2.88
C THR A 442 3.39 -43.15 -2.43
N LYS A 443 3.87 -43.47 -1.25
CA LYS A 443 3.68 -44.81 -0.66
C LYS A 443 2.22 -45.06 -0.31
N ASP A 444 1.49 -44.00 -0.03
CA ASP A 444 0.10 -44.04 0.42
C ASP A 444 -0.93 -43.89 -0.71
N GLY A 445 -0.45 -43.71 -1.97
CA GLY A 445 -1.32 -43.62 -3.15
C GLY A 445 -0.87 -42.56 -4.18
N THR A 446 -1.79 -42.19 -5.08
CA THR A 446 -1.56 -41.16 -6.09
C THR A 446 -2.09 -39.81 -5.57
N GLU A 447 -1.23 -38.82 -5.48
CA GLU A 447 -1.58 -37.44 -5.19
C GLU A 447 -1.61 -36.63 -6.51
N LEU A 448 -2.71 -35.91 -6.72
CA LEU A 448 -2.92 -35.01 -7.87
C LEU A 448 -2.91 -33.56 -7.37
N LEU A 449 -2.02 -32.74 -7.93
CA LEU A 449 -1.87 -31.35 -7.54
C LEU A 449 -2.03 -30.44 -8.75
N PRO A 450 -2.74 -29.30 -8.64
CA PRO A 450 -2.72 -28.28 -9.67
C PRO A 450 -1.29 -27.78 -9.88
N GLY A 451 -0.77 -27.88 -11.11
CA GLY A 451 0.55 -27.36 -11.47
C GLY A 451 0.46 -25.96 -12.12
N ALA A 452 1.63 -25.44 -12.52
CA ALA A 452 1.69 -24.20 -13.29
C ALA A 452 0.96 -24.37 -14.63
N GLY A 453 -0.04 -23.50 -14.88
CA GLY A 453 -0.89 -23.59 -16.09
C GLY A 453 -2.09 -24.53 -15.95
N PHE A 454 -2.46 -24.89 -14.71
CA PHE A 454 -3.66 -25.68 -14.44
C PHE A 454 -4.93 -25.00 -15.00
N ASP A 455 -5.70 -25.73 -15.81
CA ASP A 455 -6.96 -25.30 -16.39
C ASP A 455 -8.07 -26.28 -15.98
N PRO A 456 -8.97 -25.92 -15.04
CA PRO A 456 -10.04 -26.80 -14.58
C PRO A 456 -11.03 -27.18 -15.69
N ALA A 457 -11.15 -26.38 -16.74
CA ALA A 457 -12.03 -26.69 -17.88
C ALA A 457 -11.52 -27.85 -18.73
N ARG A 458 -10.25 -28.24 -18.61
CA ARG A 458 -9.61 -29.36 -19.33
C ARG A 458 -9.54 -30.64 -18.51
N LEU A 459 -10.07 -30.63 -17.29
CA LEU A 459 -10.11 -31.85 -16.48
C LEU A 459 -10.95 -32.92 -17.16
N PRO A 460 -10.49 -34.20 -17.16
CA PRO A 460 -11.30 -35.31 -17.65
C PRO A 460 -12.54 -35.49 -16.77
N GLN A 461 -13.68 -35.70 -17.41
CA GLN A 461 -14.97 -35.99 -16.73
C GLN A 461 -15.00 -37.37 -16.11
#